data_527d477d2e1238798f85f7f0f67ebf13
#
_entry.id   527d477d2e1238798f85f7f0f67ebf13
#
_cell.length_a   1.000
_cell.length_b   1.000
_cell.length_c   1.000
_cell.angle_alpha   90.00
_cell.angle_beta   90.00
_cell.angle_gamma   90.00
#
_symmetry.space_group_name_H-M   'P 1'
#
loop_
_entity.id
_entity.type
_entity.pdbx_description
1 polymer ?
#
loop_
_entity_poly.entity_id
_entity_poly.type
_entity_poly.pdbx_seq_one_letter_code
_entity_poly.pdbx_strand_id
1 'polypeptide(L)'
;MQIDTAVLFATPCDEEEDNMATLCCHSDKGQMFLLTRYPDEDTVDLTLDDEPSTLDGLKVTLSATGLLLEVAAGDRDALRGDEVLQINLTSTLSDLDEIRQTLEKILSGTGTLVCEL
;
A
#
# COMPACT_ATOMS: atom_id res chain seq x y z
N MET A 1 1.77 3.31 14.01
CA MET A 1 3.07 2.96 13.39
C MET A 1 3.44 4.01 12.35
N GLN A 2 4.70 4.35 12.26
CA GLN A 2 5.19 5.35 11.31
C GLN A 2 6.50 4.87 10.73
N ILE A 3 6.65 4.97 9.39
CA ILE A 3 7.89 4.62 8.70
C ILE A 3 8.22 5.68 7.66
N ASP A 4 9.51 5.88 7.42
CA ASP A 4 10.02 6.78 6.39
C ASP A 4 10.59 5.93 5.26
N THR A 5 10.00 6.02 4.08
CA THR A 5 10.40 5.19 2.95
C THR A 5 10.45 5.98 1.65
N ALA A 6 11.07 5.37 0.64
CA ALA A 6 10.93 5.79 -0.75
C ALA A 6 10.07 4.76 -1.49
N VAL A 7 9.28 5.21 -2.45
CA VAL A 7 8.57 4.30 -3.36
C VAL A 7 9.58 3.76 -4.37
N LEU A 8 9.76 2.44 -4.41
CA LEU A 8 10.62 1.80 -5.39
C LEU A 8 9.90 1.65 -6.73
N PHE A 9 8.66 1.18 -6.70
CA PHE A 9 7.85 1.11 -7.90
C PHE A 9 6.37 1.04 -7.54
N ALA A 10 5.54 1.46 -8.49
CA ALA A 10 4.09 1.33 -8.43
C ALA A 10 3.61 0.87 -9.80
N THR A 11 2.95 -0.28 -9.85
CA THR A 11 2.48 -0.90 -11.08
C THR A 11 0.98 -1.16 -10.99
N PRO A 12 0.14 -0.42 -11.73
CA PRO A 12 -1.31 -0.64 -11.67
C PRO A 12 -1.75 -1.99 -12.22
N CYS A 13 -0.99 -2.52 -13.16
CA CYS A 13 -1.32 -3.79 -13.80
C CYS A 13 -0.03 -4.42 -14.32
N ASP A 14 0.42 -5.49 -13.67
CA ASP A 14 1.63 -6.19 -14.05
C ASP A 14 1.27 -7.44 -14.85
N GLU A 15 1.40 -7.35 -16.18
CA GLU A 15 1.03 -8.43 -17.10
C GLU A 15 1.86 -9.70 -16.87
N GLU A 16 3.08 -9.58 -16.34
CA GLU A 16 3.94 -10.71 -16.05
C GLU A 16 3.52 -11.44 -14.77
N GLU A 17 2.74 -10.78 -13.91
CA GLU A 17 2.27 -11.31 -12.63
C GLU A 17 0.74 -11.39 -12.59
N ASP A 18 0.13 -11.91 -13.65
CA ASP A 18 -1.32 -12.12 -13.75
C ASP A 18 -2.15 -10.84 -13.54
N ASN A 19 -1.64 -9.70 -14.02
CA ASN A 19 -2.24 -8.38 -13.90
C ASN A 19 -2.34 -7.88 -12.44
N MET A 20 -1.45 -8.34 -11.59
CA MET A 20 -1.40 -7.91 -10.19
C MET A 20 -1.04 -6.43 -10.07
N ALA A 21 -1.79 -5.69 -9.27
CA ALA A 21 -1.42 -4.33 -8.89
C ALA A 21 -0.44 -4.39 -7.71
N THR A 22 0.66 -3.64 -7.79
CA THR A 22 1.73 -3.70 -6.79
C THR A 22 2.23 -2.30 -6.45
N LEU A 23 2.31 -2.00 -5.15
CA LEU A 23 2.98 -0.81 -4.63
C LEU A 23 4.07 -1.27 -3.67
N CYS A 24 5.33 -0.95 -3.98
CA CYS A 24 6.48 -1.34 -3.17
C CYS A 24 7.21 -0.11 -2.63
N CYS A 25 7.39 -0.06 -1.31
CA CYS A 25 8.15 0.97 -0.62
C CYS A 25 9.29 0.33 0.17
N HIS A 26 10.46 0.95 0.18
CA HIS A 26 11.61 0.45 0.90
C HIS A 26 12.35 1.61 1.57
N SER A 27 12.75 1.43 2.83
CA SER A 27 13.51 2.45 3.57
C SER A 27 14.99 2.12 3.59
N ASP A 28 15.82 3.13 3.86
CA ASP A 28 17.27 2.97 4.04
C ASP A 28 17.61 2.11 5.27
N LYS A 29 16.64 1.93 6.16
CA LYS A 29 16.81 1.13 7.39
C LYS A 29 16.44 -0.33 7.20
N GLY A 30 16.14 -0.74 5.96
CA GLY A 30 15.78 -2.13 5.67
C GLY A 30 14.30 -2.45 5.90
N GLN A 31 13.46 -1.46 6.20
CA GLN A 31 12.03 -1.66 6.31
C GLN A 31 11.42 -1.76 4.92
N MET A 32 10.52 -2.71 4.71
CA MET A 32 9.84 -2.89 3.44
C MET A 32 8.32 -2.91 3.65
N PHE A 33 7.63 -2.21 2.77
CA PHE A 33 6.19 -2.21 2.73
C PHE A 33 5.72 -2.55 1.32
N LEU A 34 4.84 -3.54 1.20
CA LEU A 34 4.36 -4.01 -0.08
C LEU A 34 2.84 -4.18 -0.02
N LEU A 35 2.13 -3.55 -0.95
CA LEU A 35 0.71 -3.79 -1.17
C LEU A 35 0.52 -4.43 -2.52
N THR A 36 -0.22 -5.53 -2.56
CA THR A 36 -0.53 -6.24 -3.80
C THR A 36 -1.98 -6.66 -3.83
N ARG A 37 -2.54 -6.75 -5.04
CA ARG A 37 -3.86 -7.30 -5.27
C ARG A 37 -3.96 -7.88 -6.65
N TYR A 38 -4.45 -9.12 -6.74
CA TYR A 38 -4.83 -9.73 -8.02
C TYR A 38 -6.23 -9.26 -8.43
N PRO A 39 -6.50 -9.07 -9.74
CA PRO A 39 -7.78 -8.52 -10.19
C PRO A 39 -9.00 -9.39 -9.88
N ASP A 40 -8.80 -10.69 -9.67
CA ASP A 40 -9.87 -11.63 -9.35
C ASP A 40 -10.02 -11.91 -7.86
N GLU A 41 -9.26 -11.23 -7.00
CA GLU A 41 -9.36 -11.37 -5.55
C GLU A 41 -10.11 -10.20 -4.93
N ASP A 42 -10.84 -10.46 -3.85
CA ASP A 42 -11.59 -9.46 -3.10
C ASP A 42 -10.82 -8.91 -1.90
N THR A 43 -9.59 -9.34 -1.70
CA THR A 43 -8.75 -8.94 -0.57
C THR A 43 -7.45 -8.32 -1.04
N VAL A 44 -6.85 -7.52 -0.16
CA VAL A 44 -5.55 -6.88 -0.41
C VAL A 44 -4.50 -7.59 0.43
N ASP A 45 -3.37 -7.94 -0.20
CA ASP A 45 -2.23 -8.51 0.51
C ASP A 45 -1.26 -7.40 0.91
N LEU A 46 -0.96 -7.32 2.20
CA LEU A 46 0.00 -6.38 2.77
C LEU A 46 1.17 -7.16 3.33
N THR A 47 2.39 -6.83 2.89
CA THR A 47 3.62 -7.40 3.44
C THR A 47 4.41 -6.29 4.11
N LEU A 48 4.68 -6.46 5.40
CA LEU A 48 5.47 -5.52 6.18
C LEU A 48 6.68 -6.28 6.73
N ASP A 49 7.88 -5.90 6.31
CA ASP A 49 9.15 -6.53 6.72
C ASP A 49 9.11 -8.06 6.61
N ASP A 50 8.68 -8.56 5.45
CA ASP A 50 8.55 -9.99 5.13
C ASP A 50 7.42 -10.73 5.88
N GLU A 51 6.53 -10.02 6.57
CA GLU A 51 5.37 -10.60 7.22
C GLU A 51 4.10 -10.33 6.40
N PRO A 52 3.59 -11.31 5.66
CA PRO A 52 2.40 -11.12 4.82
C PRO A 52 1.12 -11.19 5.65
N SER A 53 0.16 -10.37 5.26
CA SER A 53 -1.18 -10.37 5.86
C SER A 53 -2.21 -10.10 4.76
N THR A 54 -3.41 -10.62 4.94
CA THR A 54 -4.53 -10.40 4.03
C THR A 54 -5.55 -9.49 4.70
N LEU A 55 -5.96 -8.43 4.02
CA LEU A 55 -6.86 -7.41 4.55
C LEU A 55 -8.20 -7.43 3.81
N ASP A 56 -9.30 -7.36 4.56
CA ASP A 56 -10.65 -7.31 3.99
C ASP A 56 -11.15 -5.88 3.75
N GLY A 57 -10.59 -4.90 4.43
CA GLY A 57 -10.95 -3.50 4.24
C GLY A 57 -9.79 -2.61 4.62
N LEU A 58 -9.34 -1.82 3.68
CA LEU A 58 -8.21 -0.92 3.87
C LEU A 58 -8.60 0.46 3.38
N LYS A 59 -8.32 1.47 4.19
CA LYS A 59 -8.45 2.86 3.78
C LYS A 59 -7.07 3.46 3.63
N VAL A 60 -6.80 4.05 2.48
CA VAL A 60 -5.54 4.74 2.21
C VAL A 60 -5.82 6.18 1.87
N THR A 61 -5.11 7.09 2.52
CA THR A 61 -5.11 8.51 2.19
C THR A 61 -3.77 8.83 1.54
N LEU A 62 -3.81 9.27 0.28
CA LEU A 62 -2.62 9.67 -0.47
C LEU A 62 -2.48 11.19 -0.44
N SER A 63 -1.32 11.67 0.00
CA SER A 63 -0.97 13.09 -0.04
C SER A 63 0.35 13.29 -0.79
N ALA A 64 0.71 14.54 -1.02
CA ALA A 64 1.97 14.87 -1.71
C ALA A 64 3.21 14.41 -0.94
N THR A 65 3.10 14.16 0.36
CA THR A 65 4.23 13.82 1.22
C THR A 65 4.17 12.41 1.80
N GLY A 66 3.07 11.68 1.60
CA GLY A 66 3.00 10.35 2.18
C GLY A 66 1.67 9.64 2.01
N LEU A 67 1.60 8.51 2.68
CA LEU A 67 0.44 7.64 2.69
C LEU A 67 0.01 7.41 4.14
N LEU A 68 -1.29 7.41 4.37
CA LEU A 68 -1.87 7.01 5.66
C LEU A 68 -2.75 5.80 5.41
N LEU A 69 -2.40 4.68 6.03
CA LEU A 69 -3.16 3.44 5.93
C LEU A 69 -3.92 3.19 7.22
N GLU A 70 -5.21 2.89 7.09
CA GLU A 70 -6.07 2.56 8.23
C GLU A 70 -6.69 1.20 7.99
N VAL A 71 -6.46 0.27 8.91
CA VAL A 71 -7.00 -1.09 8.82
C VAL A 71 -8.19 -1.26 9.78
N ALA A 72 -9.05 -2.24 9.48
CA ALA A 72 -10.13 -2.59 10.38
C ALA A 72 -9.59 -3.15 11.70
N ALA A 73 -10.38 -3.04 12.79
CA ALA A 73 -9.96 -3.50 14.10
C ALA A 73 -9.55 -4.98 14.13
N GLY A 74 -10.18 -5.81 13.29
CA GLY A 74 -9.82 -7.22 13.17
C GLY A 74 -8.53 -7.49 12.40
N ASP A 75 -7.99 -6.47 11.71
CA ASP A 75 -6.79 -6.59 10.88
C ASP A 75 -5.57 -5.93 11.51
N ARG A 76 -5.64 -5.57 12.79
CA ARG A 76 -4.53 -4.89 13.48
C ARG A 76 -3.23 -5.68 13.48
N ASP A 77 -3.30 -7.00 13.43
CA ASP A 77 -2.09 -7.84 13.40
C ASP A 77 -1.22 -7.56 12.17
N ALA A 78 -1.81 -7.08 11.08
CA ALA A 78 -1.07 -6.69 9.89
C ALA A 78 -0.13 -5.51 10.14
N LEU A 79 -0.46 -4.64 11.09
CA LEU A 79 0.34 -3.49 11.50
C LEU A 79 0.90 -3.68 12.92
N ARG A 80 1.13 -4.92 13.33
CA ARG A 80 1.75 -5.26 14.62
C ARG A 80 0.97 -4.73 15.82
N GLY A 81 -0.35 -4.71 15.71
CA GLY A 81 -1.24 -4.24 16.76
C GLY A 81 -1.72 -2.80 16.61
N ASP A 82 -1.21 -2.07 15.62
CA ASP A 82 -1.65 -0.70 15.34
C ASP A 82 -2.79 -0.71 14.32
N GLU A 83 -3.70 0.25 14.42
CA GLU A 83 -4.79 0.44 13.45
C GLU A 83 -4.40 1.35 12.29
N VAL A 84 -3.31 2.09 12.43
CA VAL A 84 -2.87 3.11 11.48
C VAL A 84 -1.38 2.95 11.19
N LEU A 85 -1.02 3.02 9.91
CA LEU A 85 0.36 3.11 9.46
C LEU A 85 0.53 4.40 8.67
N GLN A 86 1.41 5.28 9.14
CA GLN A 86 1.80 6.48 8.42
C GLN A 86 3.12 6.23 7.69
N ILE A 87 3.12 6.41 6.38
CA ILE A 87 4.31 6.29 5.55
C ILE A 87 4.69 7.69 5.08
N ASN A 88 5.85 8.16 5.52
CA ASN A 88 6.41 9.40 5.03
C ASN A 88 7.27 9.10 3.81
N LEU A 89 6.93 9.67 2.66
CA LEU A 89 7.68 9.48 1.43
C LEU A 89 8.87 10.43 1.40
N THR A 90 10.07 9.88 1.56
CA THR A 90 11.32 10.66 1.54
C THR A 90 11.73 11.01 0.12
N SER A 91 11.39 10.15 -0.83
CA SER A 91 11.52 10.41 -2.26
C SER A 91 10.59 9.48 -3.02
N THR A 92 10.22 9.86 -4.24
CA THR A 92 9.44 8.99 -5.12
C THR A 92 10.22 8.76 -6.40
N LEU A 93 10.44 7.48 -6.74
CA LEU A 93 11.00 7.08 -8.03
C LEU A 93 9.91 7.01 -9.09
N SER A 94 8.67 6.85 -8.66
CA SER A 94 7.48 6.82 -9.50
C SER A 94 6.74 8.15 -9.39
N ASP A 95 6.01 8.50 -10.44
CA ASP A 95 5.12 9.65 -10.45
C ASP A 95 3.98 9.43 -9.44
N LEU A 96 3.58 10.47 -8.72
CA LEU A 96 2.44 10.42 -7.79
C LEU A 96 1.15 9.99 -8.50
N ASP A 97 0.97 10.37 -9.75
CA ASP A 97 -0.19 9.93 -10.53
C ASP A 97 -0.19 8.42 -10.74
N GLU A 98 0.97 7.82 -11.00
CA GLU A 98 1.10 6.37 -11.12
C GLU A 98 0.83 5.66 -9.78
N ILE A 99 1.28 6.24 -8.67
CA ILE A 99 0.98 5.74 -7.33
C ILE A 99 -0.53 5.78 -7.09
N ARG A 100 -1.19 6.87 -7.45
CA ARG A 100 -2.64 7.02 -7.33
C ARG A 100 -3.37 5.95 -8.14
N GLN A 101 -2.98 5.76 -9.40
CA GLN A 101 -3.58 4.74 -10.27
C GLN A 101 -3.41 3.34 -9.69
N THR A 102 -2.24 3.04 -9.14
CA THR A 102 -1.95 1.75 -8.51
C THR A 102 -2.85 1.53 -7.31
N LEU A 103 -3.00 2.53 -6.44
CA LEU A 103 -3.86 2.46 -5.27
C LEU A 103 -5.33 2.32 -5.64
N GLU A 104 -5.77 2.99 -6.70
CA GLU A 104 -7.14 2.84 -7.21
C GLU A 104 -7.43 1.39 -7.61
N LYS A 105 -6.47 0.73 -8.25
CA LYS A 105 -6.60 -0.68 -8.62
C LYS A 105 -6.59 -1.60 -7.40
N ILE A 106 -5.67 -1.37 -6.47
CA ILE A 106 -5.55 -2.18 -5.26
C ILE A 106 -6.84 -2.10 -4.42
N LEU A 107 -7.41 -0.92 -4.28
CA LEU A 107 -8.54 -0.68 -3.39
C LEU A 107 -9.92 -0.82 -4.06
N SER A 108 -9.97 -1.02 -5.37
CA SER A 108 -11.22 -1.10 -6.12
C SER A 108 -12.09 -2.26 -5.62
N GLY A 109 -13.26 -1.94 -5.06
CA GLY A 109 -14.20 -2.93 -4.57
C GLY A 109 -13.86 -3.57 -3.22
N THR A 110 -12.70 -3.27 -2.63
CA THR A 110 -12.28 -3.85 -1.35
C THR A 110 -11.95 -2.82 -0.28
N GLY A 111 -11.67 -1.60 -0.67
CA GLY A 111 -11.24 -0.57 0.27
C GLY A 111 -11.62 0.82 -0.20
N THR A 112 -11.02 1.83 0.43
CA THR A 112 -11.30 3.23 0.15
C THR A 112 -10.00 3.98 -0.09
N LEU A 113 -9.96 4.76 -1.17
CA LEU A 113 -8.87 5.69 -1.44
C LEU A 113 -9.36 7.12 -1.27
N VAL A 114 -8.64 7.87 -0.44
CA VAL A 114 -8.80 9.32 -0.31
C VAL A 114 -7.58 9.98 -0.93
N CYS A 115 -7.79 10.85 -1.89
CA CYS A 115 -6.69 11.54 -2.58
C CYS A 115 -6.70 13.01 -2.19
N GLU A 116 -5.60 13.47 -1.57
CA GLU A 116 -5.42 14.86 -1.09
C GLU A 116 -4.34 15.60 -1.90
N LEU A 117 -4.10 15.16 -3.13
CA LEU A 117 -3.12 15.80 -4.02
C LEU A 117 -3.62 17.14 -4.56
#